data_0ac66432a101e4b1b2fe7f386987f3df
#
_entry.id   0ac66432a101e4b1b2fe7f386987f3df
#
_cell.length_a   1.000
_cell.length_b   1.000
_cell.length_c   1.000
_cell.angle_alpha   90.00
_cell.angle_beta   90.00
_cell.angle_gamma   90.00
#
_symmetry.space_group_name_H-M   'P 1'
#
loop_
_entity.id
_entity.type
_entity.pdbx_description
1 polymer ?
#
loop_
_entity_poly.entity_id
_entity_poly.type
_entity_poly.pdbx_seq_one_letter_code
_entity_poly.pdbx_strand_id
1 'polypeptide(L)'
;AQSPSLVPIVLLIALLFISMAWNFSIHREQEKDVTHVSAANDVHASEQQPAAQAISKLEALQAETVDLLNNTWQLAGWAINQEMRYPYDEIALDKQRADMVEQLLLRLSDSGYAGKIILETHAGEFCLLGNQETGFRLPSPELPIDQCEFIGNPVQPTDLPAAHQSLGFANFVNSTPLLSDGPLSMEVVAASRADPLHLYPDKSEATTAQAWNEVAGKNNRVVIFLEPQSR
;
A
#
# COMPACT_ATOMS: atom_id res chain seq x y z
N ALA A 1 -78.83 26.08 -70.98
CA ALA A 1 -77.44 25.88 -70.45
C ALA A 1 -77.44 26.33 -69.00
N GLN A 2 -77.27 25.38 -68.11
CA GLN A 2 -77.07 25.67 -66.68
C GLN A 2 -75.60 25.95 -66.44
N SER A 3 -75.34 27.14 -65.91
CA SER A 3 -73.99 27.48 -65.50
C SER A 3 -73.59 26.66 -64.30
N PRO A 4 -72.38 26.08 -64.24
CA PRO A 4 -71.95 25.34 -63.08
C PRO A 4 -71.87 26.31 -61.89
N SER A 5 -72.49 25.92 -60.77
CA SER A 5 -72.48 26.69 -59.53
C SER A 5 -71.06 26.72 -58.95
N LEU A 6 -70.52 27.95 -58.83
CA LEU A 6 -69.17 28.21 -58.23
C LEU A 6 -69.09 27.99 -56.77
N VAL A 7 -70.22 27.70 -56.07
CA VAL A 7 -70.33 27.52 -54.65
C VAL A 7 -69.44 26.36 -54.10
N PRO A 8 -69.39 25.20 -54.76
CA PRO A 8 -68.51 24.07 -54.18
C PRO A 8 -67.05 24.37 -54.30
N ILE A 9 -66.59 25.19 -55.34
CA ILE A 9 -65.18 25.52 -55.50
C ILE A 9 -64.70 26.49 -54.40
N VAL A 10 -65.58 27.50 -54.12
CA VAL A 10 -65.26 28.47 -53.05
C VAL A 10 -65.22 27.80 -51.68
N LEU A 11 -66.12 26.83 -51.42
CA LEU A 11 -66.12 26.04 -50.19
C LEU A 11 -64.86 25.15 -50.02
N LEU A 12 -64.38 24.57 -51.13
CA LEU A 12 -63.17 23.74 -51.12
C LEU A 12 -61.91 24.58 -50.85
N ILE A 13 -61.82 25.79 -51.48
CA ILE A 13 -60.71 26.71 -51.23
C ILE A 13 -60.73 27.21 -49.76
N ALA A 14 -61.87 27.54 -49.22
CA ALA A 14 -61.98 27.96 -47.82
C ALA A 14 -61.54 26.84 -46.82
N LEU A 15 -61.89 25.61 -47.12
CA LEU A 15 -61.43 24.45 -46.30
C LEU A 15 -59.95 24.21 -46.38
N LEU A 16 -59.30 24.41 -47.55
CA LEU A 16 -57.87 24.34 -47.74
C LEU A 16 -57.11 25.41 -46.94
N PHE A 17 -57.65 26.67 -46.95
CA PHE A 17 -57.03 27.72 -46.12
C PHE A 17 -57.15 27.50 -44.64
N ILE A 18 -58.27 26.94 -44.12
CA ILE A 18 -58.46 26.60 -42.76
C ILE A 18 -57.50 25.48 -42.37
N SER A 19 -57.36 24.46 -43.20
CA SER A 19 -56.41 23.33 -42.97
C SER A 19 -54.96 23.82 -42.98
N MET A 20 -54.55 24.72 -43.86
CA MET A 20 -53.22 25.32 -43.91
C MET A 20 -52.94 26.18 -42.64
N ALA A 21 -53.92 27.00 -42.20
CA ALA A 21 -53.77 27.81 -40.98
C ALA A 21 -53.64 26.96 -39.73
N TRP A 22 -54.38 25.86 -39.66
CA TRP A 22 -54.35 24.91 -38.53
C TRP A 22 -52.98 24.20 -38.50
N ASN A 23 -52.49 23.74 -39.62
CA ASN A 23 -51.17 23.10 -39.71
C ASN A 23 -50.02 24.06 -39.34
N PHE A 24 -50.12 25.32 -39.74
CA PHE A 24 -49.14 26.34 -39.39
C PHE A 24 -49.16 26.71 -37.90
N SER A 25 -50.34 26.68 -37.26
CA SER A 25 -50.50 26.92 -35.84
C SER A 25 -49.87 25.76 -34.98
N ILE A 26 -50.11 24.53 -35.40
CA ILE A 26 -49.52 23.34 -34.73
C ILE A 26 -47.99 23.36 -34.88
N HIS A 27 -47.42 23.67 -36.01
CA HIS A 27 -45.99 23.78 -36.21
C HIS A 27 -45.35 24.88 -35.35
N ARG A 28 -46.03 26.00 -35.15
CA ARG A 28 -45.54 27.08 -34.28
C ARG A 28 -45.54 26.73 -32.81
N GLU A 29 -46.50 25.93 -32.35
CA GLU A 29 -46.51 25.45 -30.96
C GLU A 29 -45.40 24.40 -30.71
N GLN A 30 -45.17 23.48 -31.64
CA GLN A 30 -44.08 22.52 -31.56
C GLN A 30 -42.71 23.18 -31.55
N GLU A 31 -42.50 24.26 -32.31
CA GLU A 31 -41.22 24.97 -32.30
C GLU A 31 -40.94 25.72 -30.99
N LYS A 32 -41.97 26.18 -30.27
CA LYS A 32 -41.85 26.77 -28.95
C LYS A 32 -41.55 25.74 -27.88
N ASP A 33 -42.16 24.57 -27.94
CA ASP A 33 -41.90 23.47 -26.97
C ASP A 33 -40.48 22.93 -27.13
N VAL A 34 -39.95 22.81 -28.37
CA VAL A 34 -38.58 22.35 -28.60
C VAL A 34 -37.56 23.38 -28.10
N THR A 35 -37.80 24.67 -28.22
CA THR A 35 -36.91 25.71 -27.70
C THR A 35 -36.90 25.78 -26.17
N HIS A 36 -38.05 25.52 -25.49
CA HIS A 36 -38.12 25.47 -24.06
C HIS A 36 -37.44 24.22 -23.46
N VAL A 37 -37.56 23.07 -24.12
CA VAL A 37 -36.88 21.82 -23.70
C VAL A 37 -35.36 21.94 -23.93
N SER A 38 -34.93 22.55 -25.02
CA SER A 38 -33.49 22.77 -25.27
C SER A 38 -32.88 23.73 -24.24
N ALA A 39 -33.55 24.83 -23.91
CA ALA A 39 -33.09 25.79 -22.90
C ALA A 39 -33.06 25.19 -21.48
N ALA A 40 -34.02 24.32 -21.13
CA ALA A 40 -34.02 23.61 -19.86
C ALA A 40 -32.88 22.59 -19.75
N ASN A 41 -32.57 21.89 -20.82
CA ASN A 41 -31.44 20.96 -20.89
C ASN A 41 -30.08 21.67 -20.77
N ASP A 42 -29.94 22.85 -21.40
CA ASP A 42 -28.71 23.68 -21.34
C ASP A 42 -28.48 24.23 -19.90
N VAL A 43 -29.54 24.59 -19.19
CA VAL A 43 -29.44 25.04 -17.79
C VAL A 43 -29.02 23.87 -16.88
N HIS A 44 -29.61 22.68 -17.04
CA HIS A 44 -29.19 21.49 -16.28
C HIS A 44 -27.77 21.04 -16.62
N ALA A 45 -27.34 21.14 -17.87
CA ALA A 45 -25.96 20.83 -18.25
C ALA A 45 -24.96 21.85 -17.67
N SER A 46 -25.33 23.12 -17.56
CA SER A 46 -24.47 24.16 -16.98
C SER A 46 -24.35 24.06 -15.45
N GLU A 47 -25.36 23.56 -14.75
CA GLU A 47 -25.31 23.32 -13.30
C GLU A 47 -24.58 22.01 -12.95
N GLN A 48 -24.61 20.99 -13.80
CA GLN A 48 -23.91 19.71 -13.57
C GLN A 48 -22.39 19.82 -13.75
N GLN A 49 -21.93 20.75 -14.57
CA GLN A 49 -20.50 20.94 -14.86
C GLN A 49 -19.67 21.39 -13.62
N PRO A 50 -20.11 22.37 -12.80
CA PRO A 50 -19.39 22.74 -11.58
C PRO A 50 -19.43 21.64 -10.50
N ALA A 51 -20.53 20.88 -10.42
CA ALA A 51 -20.64 19.75 -9.50
C ALA A 51 -19.66 18.61 -9.89
N ALA A 52 -19.57 18.26 -11.16
CA ALA A 52 -18.62 17.25 -11.65
C ALA A 52 -17.15 17.69 -11.43
N GLN A 53 -16.84 18.97 -11.64
CA GLN A 53 -15.52 19.52 -11.35
C GLN A 53 -15.19 19.52 -9.84
N ALA A 54 -16.17 19.80 -9.00
CA ALA A 54 -16.00 19.75 -7.54
C ALA A 54 -15.74 18.31 -7.05
N ILE A 55 -16.46 17.33 -7.60
CA ILE A 55 -16.25 15.90 -7.29
C ILE A 55 -14.85 15.47 -7.73
N SER A 56 -14.46 15.76 -8.96
CA SER A 56 -13.12 15.42 -9.47
C SER A 56 -12.00 16.06 -8.64
N LYS A 57 -12.19 17.29 -8.16
CA LYS A 57 -11.24 17.97 -7.27
C LYS A 57 -11.17 17.31 -5.89
N LEU A 58 -12.30 16.88 -5.34
CA LEU A 58 -12.35 16.15 -4.08
C LEU A 58 -11.66 14.79 -4.18
N GLU A 59 -11.90 14.05 -5.27
CA GLU A 59 -11.24 12.78 -5.54
C GLU A 59 -9.71 12.95 -5.67
N ALA A 60 -9.25 13.99 -6.37
CA ALA A 60 -7.83 14.32 -6.49
C ALA A 60 -7.19 14.66 -5.14
N LEU A 61 -7.86 15.47 -4.30
CA LEU A 61 -7.40 15.80 -2.95
C LEU A 61 -7.38 14.57 -2.03
N GLN A 62 -8.36 13.69 -2.17
CA GLN A 62 -8.40 12.44 -1.42
C GLN A 62 -7.24 11.51 -1.82
N ALA A 63 -6.96 11.37 -3.12
CA ALA A 63 -5.83 10.60 -3.62
C ALA A 63 -4.49 11.16 -3.11
N GLU A 64 -4.29 12.49 -3.18
CA GLU A 64 -3.10 13.15 -2.66
C GLU A 64 -2.92 12.94 -1.14
N THR A 65 -4.03 12.98 -0.38
CA THR A 65 -4.00 12.74 1.07
C THR A 65 -3.62 11.30 1.40
N VAL A 66 -4.13 10.32 0.63
CA VAL A 66 -3.79 8.89 0.78
C VAL A 66 -2.31 8.67 0.46
N ASP A 67 -1.80 9.26 -0.61
CA ASP A 67 -0.38 9.14 -1.00
C ASP A 67 0.55 9.77 0.06
N LEU A 68 0.19 10.94 0.60
CA LEU A 68 0.93 11.57 1.67
C LEU A 68 0.96 10.70 2.94
N LEU A 69 -0.17 10.11 3.30
CA LEU A 69 -0.28 9.21 4.45
C LEU A 69 0.58 7.96 4.26
N ASN A 70 0.51 7.33 3.09
CA ASN A 70 1.33 6.17 2.75
C ASN A 70 2.83 6.49 2.83
N ASN A 71 3.27 7.63 2.28
CA ASN A 71 4.66 8.08 2.34
C ASN A 71 5.10 8.32 3.80
N THR A 72 4.22 8.85 4.65
CA THR A 72 4.50 9.07 6.07
C THR A 72 4.71 7.76 6.81
N TRP A 73 3.88 6.74 6.55
CA TRP A 73 4.03 5.41 7.14
C TRP A 73 5.29 4.70 6.66
N GLN A 74 5.65 4.82 5.37
CA GLN A 74 6.90 4.27 4.85
C GLN A 74 8.12 4.92 5.51
N LEU A 75 8.10 6.23 5.72
CA LEU A 75 9.16 6.95 6.41
C LEU A 75 9.26 6.52 7.89
N ALA A 76 8.13 6.33 8.57
CA ALA A 76 8.10 5.82 9.94
C ALA A 76 8.69 4.41 10.03
N GLY A 77 8.32 3.51 9.12
CA GLY A 77 8.89 2.17 9.00
C GLY A 77 10.40 2.21 8.77
N TRP A 78 10.87 3.07 7.87
CA TRP A 78 12.30 3.26 7.62
C TRP A 78 13.05 3.74 8.86
N ALA A 79 12.53 4.71 9.61
CA ALA A 79 13.15 5.25 10.81
C ALA A 79 13.30 4.17 11.90
N ILE A 80 12.28 3.33 12.10
CA ILE A 80 12.30 2.22 13.05
C ILE A 80 13.31 1.16 12.63
N ASN A 81 13.44 0.87 11.35
CA ASN A 81 14.35 -0.12 10.81
C ASN A 81 15.83 0.20 11.07
N GLN A 82 16.18 1.47 11.31
CA GLN A 82 17.56 1.83 11.65
C GLN A 82 18.01 1.27 12.99
N GLU A 83 17.09 1.01 13.92
CA GLU A 83 17.36 0.55 15.29
C GLU A 83 17.13 -0.95 15.49
N MET A 84 16.59 -1.66 14.48
CA MET A 84 16.22 -3.09 14.61
C MET A 84 17.35 -4.06 14.25
N ARG A 85 18.61 -3.66 14.40
CA ARG A 85 19.76 -4.54 14.28
C ARG A 85 19.98 -5.33 15.58
N TYR A 86 20.56 -6.52 15.46
CA TYR A 86 20.85 -7.35 16.61
C TYR A 86 22.19 -8.10 16.44
N PRO A 87 22.88 -8.46 17.53
CA PRO A 87 24.14 -9.18 17.49
C PRO A 87 23.97 -10.64 17.01
N TYR A 88 25.07 -11.28 16.65
CA TYR A 88 25.09 -12.64 16.09
C TYR A 88 24.60 -13.74 17.05
N ASP A 89 24.67 -13.48 18.37
CA ASP A 89 24.30 -14.37 19.46
C ASP A 89 22.90 -14.12 20.02
N GLU A 90 22.14 -13.23 19.40
CA GLU A 90 20.74 -12.96 19.74
C GLU A 90 19.78 -13.46 18.68
N ILE A 91 18.56 -13.82 19.12
CA ILE A 91 17.45 -14.14 18.21
C ILE A 91 16.81 -12.86 17.68
N ALA A 92 16.37 -12.86 16.41
CA ALA A 92 15.84 -11.66 15.74
C ALA A 92 14.66 -11.02 16.49
N LEU A 93 13.73 -11.82 16.96
CA LEU A 93 12.55 -11.37 17.68
C LEU A 93 12.57 -11.90 19.11
N ASP A 94 13.38 -11.26 19.94
CA ASP A 94 13.50 -11.50 21.38
C ASP A 94 12.51 -10.65 22.19
N LYS A 95 12.65 -10.68 23.52
CA LYS A 95 11.81 -9.92 24.44
C LYS A 95 11.98 -8.39 24.26
N GLN A 96 13.21 -7.91 24.04
CA GLN A 96 13.46 -6.47 23.90
C GLN A 96 12.79 -5.94 22.64
N ARG A 97 12.85 -6.68 21.54
CA ARG A 97 12.20 -6.32 20.28
C ARG A 97 10.69 -6.51 20.35
N ALA A 98 10.17 -7.43 21.18
CA ALA A 98 8.74 -7.49 21.50
C ALA A 98 8.26 -6.18 22.14
N ASP A 99 9.00 -5.64 23.10
CA ASP A 99 8.66 -4.37 23.76
C ASP A 99 8.69 -3.19 22.75
N MET A 100 9.64 -3.18 21.82
CA MET A 100 9.69 -2.16 20.73
C MET A 100 8.50 -2.28 19.77
N VAL A 101 8.14 -3.51 19.39
CA VAL A 101 6.99 -3.77 18.51
C VAL A 101 5.68 -3.40 19.22
N GLU A 102 5.55 -3.66 20.50
CA GLU A 102 4.37 -3.23 21.28
C GLU A 102 4.22 -1.70 21.27
N GLN A 103 5.31 -0.95 21.47
CA GLN A 103 5.29 0.49 21.39
C GLN A 103 4.91 0.99 19.97
N LEU A 104 5.37 0.31 18.92
CA LEU A 104 4.97 0.60 17.56
C LEU A 104 3.47 0.37 17.36
N LEU A 105 2.93 -0.78 17.80
CA LEU A 105 1.51 -1.10 17.69
C LEU A 105 0.63 -0.08 18.41
N LEU A 106 1.01 0.35 19.62
CA LEU A 106 0.30 1.38 20.37
C LEU A 106 0.25 2.70 19.57
N ARG A 107 1.39 3.16 19.06
CA ARG A 107 1.46 4.40 18.26
C ARG A 107 0.66 4.31 16.96
N LEU A 108 0.71 3.17 16.28
CA LEU A 108 -0.09 2.95 15.06
C LEU A 108 -1.59 2.98 15.39
N SER A 109 -2.00 2.31 16.46
CA SER A 109 -3.39 2.33 16.94
C SER A 109 -3.86 3.74 17.30
N ASP A 110 -3.07 4.50 18.08
CA ASP A 110 -3.39 5.88 18.49
C ASP A 110 -3.49 6.83 17.30
N SER A 111 -2.72 6.58 16.23
CA SER A 111 -2.78 7.37 14.99
C SER A 111 -3.93 7.01 14.08
N GLY A 112 -4.73 5.99 14.43
CA GLY A 112 -5.82 5.49 13.60
C GLY A 112 -5.37 4.68 12.39
N TYR A 113 -4.12 4.16 12.40
CA TYR A 113 -3.65 3.26 11.36
C TYR A 113 -4.47 1.96 11.35
N ALA A 114 -4.89 1.54 10.17
CA ALA A 114 -5.51 0.25 9.92
C ALA A 114 -4.73 -0.46 8.81
N GLY A 115 -4.32 -1.70 9.05
CA GLY A 115 -3.55 -2.45 8.07
C GLY A 115 -2.68 -3.56 8.67
N LYS A 116 -1.77 -4.05 7.83
CA LYS A 116 -0.86 -5.14 8.15
C LYS A 116 0.54 -4.62 8.45
N ILE A 117 1.16 -5.16 9.47
CA ILE A 117 2.55 -4.95 9.83
C ILE A 117 3.31 -6.23 9.48
N ILE A 118 4.33 -6.13 8.63
CA ILE A 118 5.18 -7.26 8.27
C ILE A 118 6.54 -7.06 8.94
N LEU A 119 6.94 -8.03 9.76
CA LEU A 119 8.26 -8.10 10.37
C LEU A 119 9.09 -9.10 9.56
N GLU A 120 9.93 -8.59 8.66
CA GLU A 120 10.84 -9.40 7.88
C GLU A 120 12.18 -9.52 8.60
N THR A 121 12.54 -10.73 9.00
CA THR A 121 13.76 -11.02 9.75
C THR A 121 14.85 -11.51 8.81
N HIS A 122 16.02 -10.88 8.88
CA HIS A 122 17.22 -11.22 8.12
C HIS A 122 18.30 -11.71 9.08
N ALA A 123 18.83 -12.91 8.85
CA ALA A 123 19.92 -13.47 9.61
C ALA A 123 21.25 -13.30 8.87
N GLY A 124 22.16 -12.52 9.44
CA GLY A 124 23.51 -12.35 8.90
C GLY A 124 24.34 -13.62 9.04
N GLU A 125 25.14 -13.92 8.03
CA GLU A 125 26.11 -15.04 8.05
C GLU A 125 27.45 -14.55 8.57
N PHE A 126 27.73 -14.76 9.85
CA PHE A 126 28.96 -14.33 10.51
C PHE A 126 30.09 -15.34 10.32
N CYS A 127 31.30 -14.83 10.15
CA CYS A 127 32.54 -15.58 10.34
C CYS A 127 32.79 -15.71 11.84
N LEU A 128 32.82 -16.91 12.35
CA LEU A 128 32.96 -17.20 13.78
C LEU A 128 34.02 -18.30 14.01
N LEU A 129 34.60 -18.31 15.20
CA LEU A 129 35.42 -19.39 15.75
C LEU A 129 34.65 -20.14 16.83
N GLY A 130 34.89 -21.45 16.94
CA GLY A 130 34.24 -22.33 17.89
C GLY A 130 33.08 -23.10 17.24
N ASN A 131 32.34 -23.82 18.11
CA ASN A 131 31.23 -24.68 17.69
C ASN A 131 30.15 -24.68 18.78
N GLN A 132 29.12 -25.50 18.61
CA GLN A 132 28.01 -25.58 19.58
C GLN A 132 28.43 -26.04 20.99
N GLU A 133 29.50 -26.81 21.11
CA GLU A 133 29.99 -27.31 22.43
C GLU A 133 30.83 -26.28 23.17
N THR A 134 31.70 -25.56 22.42
CA THR A 134 32.61 -24.57 22.98
C THR A 134 32.07 -23.15 22.99
N GLY A 135 30.95 -22.94 22.35
CA GLY A 135 30.37 -21.64 22.06
C GLY A 135 31.03 -20.96 20.83
N PHE A 136 30.30 -20.02 20.23
CA PHE A 136 30.79 -19.25 19.13
C PHE A 136 31.33 -17.88 19.57
N ARG A 137 32.40 -17.41 18.94
CA ARG A 137 32.99 -16.08 19.19
C ARG A 137 33.48 -15.44 17.89
N LEU A 138 33.54 -14.11 17.89
CA LEU A 138 34.12 -13.36 16.80
C LEU A 138 35.64 -13.62 16.75
N PRO A 139 36.23 -13.81 15.58
CA PRO A 139 37.66 -13.96 15.40
C PRO A 139 38.39 -12.61 15.53
N SER A 140 39.73 -12.66 15.42
CA SER A 140 40.55 -11.47 15.20
C SER A 140 40.11 -10.78 13.90
N PRO A 141 40.02 -9.43 13.87
CA PRO A 141 39.64 -8.68 12.68
C PRO A 141 40.38 -9.05 11.41
N GLU A 142 41.70 -9.31 11.53
CA GLU A 142 42.60 -9.60 10.41
C GLU A 142 42.54 -11.06 9.94
N LEU A 143 41.78 -11.95 10.64
CA LEU A 143 41.70 -13.37 10.26
C LEU A 143 41.17 -13.48 8.83
N PRO A 144 41.86 -14.21 7.91
CA PRO A 144 41.30 -14.51 6.60
C PRO A 144 40.00 -15.30 6.70
N ILE A 145 39.05 -15.03 5.78
CA ILE A 145 37.71 -15.63 5.78
C ILE A 145 37.72 -17.16 5.67
N ASP A 146 38.71 -17.72 4.99
CA ASP A 146 38.92 -19.16 4.82
C ASP A 146 39.34 -19.90 6.11
N GLN A 147 39.77 -19.15 7.14
CA GLN A 147 40.10 -19.66 8.46
C GLN A 147 38.95 -19.58 9.46
N CYS A 148 37.77 -19.13 9.07
CA CYS A 148 36.58 -19.19 9.92
C CYS A 148 36.16 -20.65 10.14
N GLU A 149 35.98 -21.04 11.39
CA GLU A 149 35.51 -22.39 11.74
C GLU A 149 34.02 -22.57 11.40
N PHE A 150 33.26 -21.47 11.39
CA PHE A 150 31.86 -21.44 11.05
C PHE A 150 31.51 -20.16 10.29
N ILE A 151 30.74 -20.27 9.20
CA ILE A 151 30.12 -19.14 8.52
C ILE A 151 28.61 -19.35 8.54
N GLY A 152 27.89 -18.46 9.20
CA GLY A 152 26.43 -18.57 9.36
C GLY A 152 25.91 -17.79 10.56
N ASN A 153 24.67 -18.06 10.95
CA ASN A 153 24.07 -17.53 12.16
C ASN A 153 23.86 -18.70 13.16
N PRO A 154 24.53 -18.69 14.32
CA PRO A 154 24.49 -19.82 15.25
C PRO A 154 23.15 -19.95 15.99
N VAL A 155 22.39 -18.86 16.14
CA VAL A 155 21.13 -18.81 16.88
C VAL A 155 19.93 -19.06 15.96
N GLN A 156 20.06 -18.69 14.69
CA GLN A 156 19.02 -18.80 13.68
C GLN A 156 19.51 -19.67 12.52
N PRO A 157 19.56 -20.99 12.69
CA PRO A 157 20.20 -21.88 11.71
C PRO A 157 19.37 -22.11 10.43
N THR A 158 18.09 -21.74 10.42
CA THR A 158 17.16 -21.95 9.29
C THR A 158 16.39 -20.67 8.96
N ASP A 159 15.86 -20.59 7.73
CA ASP A 159 15.02 -19.49 7.27
C ASP A 159 13.52 -19.74 7.58
N LEU A 160 13.23 -20.41 8.70
CA LEU A 160 11.86 -20.61 9.18
C LEU A 160 11.48 -19.46 10.13
N PRO A 161 10.32 -18.81 9.97
CA PRO A 161 9.89 -17.71 10.83
C PRO A 161 9.89 -18.08 12.32
N ALA A 162 9.56 -19.32 12.66
CA ALA A 162 9.57 -19.82 14.03
C ALA A 162 10.98 -19.89 14.65
N ALA A 163 12.03 -20.10 13.83
CA ALA A 163 13.41 -20.10 14.30
C ALA A 163 13.95 -18.69 14.59
N HIS A 164 13.24 -17.65 14.13
CA HIS A 164 13.61 -16.24 14.29
C HIS A 164 12.84 -15.56 15.44
N GLN A 165 12.02 -16.30 16.18
CA GLN A 165 11.18 -15.79 17.26
C GLN A 165 11.49 -16.50 18.57
N SER A 166 11.63 -15.74 19.66
CA SER A 166 11.60 -16.31 21.00
C SER A 166 10.17 -16.73 21.38
N LEU A 167 10.05 -17.67 22.32
CA LEU A 167 8.74 -18.04 22.86
C LEU A 167 8.02 -16.82 23.49
N GLY A 168 8.78 -15.90 24.11
CA GLY A 168 8.23 -14.67 24.67
C GLY A 168 7.61 -13.78 23.61
N PHE A 169 8.27 -13.62 22.46
CA PHE A 169 7.73 -12.85 21.32
C PHE A 169 6.48 -13.52 20.73
N ALA A 170 6.52 -14.82 20.50
CA ALA A 170 5.36 -15.56 19.97
C ALA A 170 4.14 -15.47 20.91
N ASN A 171 4.36 -15.56 22.22
CA ASN A 171 3.29 -15.37 23.21
C ASN A 171 2.73 -13.95 23.20
N PHE A 172 3.58 -12.93 23.08
CA PHE A 172 3.16 -11.53 22.94
C PHE A 172 2.24 -11.35 21.74
N VAL A 173 2.64 -11.79 20.54
CA VAL A 173 1.84 -11.68 19.32
C VAL A 173 0.47 -12.35 19.46
N ASN A 174 0.43 -13.53 20.09
CA ASN A 174 -0.81 -14.29 20.26
C ASN A 174 -1.74 -13.75 21.36
N SER A 175 -1.24 -12.94 22.29
CA SER A 175 -2.01 -12.48 23.46
C SER A 175 -2.33 -10.99 23.46
N THR A 176 -1.72 -10.18 22.58
CA THR A 176 -1.94 -8.74 22.58
C THR A 176 -3.32 -8.37 22.01
N PRO A 177 -4.15 -7.59 22.75
CA PRO A 177 -5.46 -7.14 22.27
C PRO A 177 -5.35 -6.23 21.04
N LEU A 178 -4.20 -5.59 20.80
CA LEU A 178 -3.96 -4.72 19.66
C LEU A 178 -4.06 -5.45 18.31
N LEU A 179 -3.79 -6.76 18.29
CA LEU A 179 -3.85 -7.61 17.10
C LEU A 179 -5.12 -8.48 17.04
N SER A 180 -5.73 -8.82 18.18
CA SER A 180 -6.90 -9.71 18.22
C SER A 180 -8.21 -8.98 17.98
N ASP A 181 -8.36 -7.76 18.47
CA ASP A 181 -9.64 -7.04 18.52
C ASP A 181 -9.64 -5.74 17.69
N GLY A 182 -8.52 -5.43 17.03
CA GLY A 182 -8.30 -4.15 16.34
C GLY A 182 -8.21 -4.24 14.81
N PRO A 183 -8.00 -3.09 14.18
CA PRO A 183 -7.79 -3.00 12.72
C PRO A 183 -6.35 -3.35 12.30
N LEU A 184 -5.49 -3.75 13.25
CA LEU A 184 -4.10 -4.12 13.01
C LEU A 184 -3.97 -5.63 12.83
N SER A 185 -3.11 -6.05 11.91
CA SER A 185 -2.66 -7.43 11.79
C SER A 185 -1.13 -7.48 11.68
N MET A 186 -0.53 -8.61 12.06
CA MET A 186 0.92 -8.77 12.00
C MET A 186 1.29 -10.09 11.34
N GLU A 187 2.36 -10.06 10.55
CA GLU A 187 2.98 -11.22 9.96
C GLU A 187 4.49 -11.20 10.21
N VAL A 188 5.06 -12.35 10.54
CA VAL A 188 6.51 -12.54 10.63
C VAL A 188 6.97 -13.37 9.45
N VAL A 189 7.93 -12.83 8.69
CA VAL A 189 8.55 -13.48 7.54
C VAL A 189 10.03 -13.63 7.81
N ALA A 190 10.60 -14.78 7.46
CA ALA A 190 12.05 -14.94 7.44
C ALA A 190 12.56 -14.80 6.02
N ALA A 191 13.44 -13.84 5.79
CA ALA A 191 14.08 -13.65 4.49
C ALA A 191 15.08 -14.77 4.19
N SER A 192 15.20 -15.10 2.91
CA SER A 192 16.19 -16.08 2.47
C SER A 192 17.62 -15.52 2.57
N ARG A 193 18.53 -16.31 3.12
CA ARG A 193 19.97 -16.00 3.14
C ARG A 193 20.59 -15.94 1.75
N ALA A 194 19.96 -16.59 0.77
CA ALA A 194 20.41 -16.52 -0.62
C ALA A 194 20.22 -15.13 -1.25
N ASP A 195 19.37 -14.28 -0.63
CA ASP A 195 19.10 -12.90 -1.08
C ASP A 195 19.36 -11.90 0.06
N PRO A 196 20.62 -11.64 0.41
CA PRO A 196 20.97 -10.75 1.51
C PRO A 196 20.71 -9.28 1.15
N LEU A 197 20.33 -8.46 2.14
CA LEU A 197 20.14 -7.01 1.97
C LEU A 197 21.41 -6.29 1.49
N HIS A 198 22.57 -6.78 1.94
CA HIS A 198 23.86 -6.27 1.54
C HIS A 198 24.71 -7.45 1.05
N LEU A 199 25.26 -7.33 -0.16
CA LEU A 199 26.11 -8.35 -0.74
C LEU A 199 27.40 -8.53 0.07
N TYR A 200 27.73 -9.79 0.35
CA TYR A 200 29.00 -10.14 0.98
C TYR A 200 30.16 -9.93 0.00
N PRO A 201 31.37 -9.60 0.50
CA PRO A 201 32.55 -9.60 -0.32
C PRO A 201 32.87 -11.01 -0.83
N ASP A 202 33.65 -11.12 -1.89
CA ASP A 202 34.10 -12.41 -2.41
C ASP A 202 34.89 -13.19 -1.35
N LYS A 203 34.66 -14.51 -1.27
CA LYS A 203 35.45 -15.38 -0.41
C LYS A 203 36.84 -15.59 -1.01
N SER A 204 37.78 -14.72 -0.66
CA SER A 204 39.18 -14.76 -1.10
C SER A 204 40.12 -14.65 0.11
N GLU A 205 41.39 -15.06 -0.05
CA GLU A 205 42.41 -14.93 1.01
C GLU A 205 42.65 -13.46 1.43
N ALA A 206 42.28 -12.50 0.57
CA ALA A 206 42.36 -11.07 0.88
C ALA A 206 41.20 -10.55 1.71
N THR A 207 40.14 -11.33 1.82
CA THR A 207 38.92 -10.96 2.60
C THR A 207 39.12 -11.28 4.05
N THR A 208 39.03 -10.27 4.92
CA THR A 208 39.16 -10.45 6.37
C THR A 208 37.83 -10.75 7.03
N ALA A 209 37.90 -11.41 8.19
CA ALA A 209 36.73 -11.64 9.04
C ALA A 209 36.03 -10.34 9.42
N GLN A 210 36.75 -9.25 9.65
CA GLN A 210 36.16 -7.94 9.91
C GLN A 210 35.29 -7.48 8.73
N ALA A 211 35.85 -7.45 7.50
CA ALA A 211 35.13 -7.00 6.33
C ALA A 211 33.87 -7.82 6.08
N TRP A 212 33.95 -9.13 6.30
CA TRP A 212 32.82 -10.04 6.22
C TRP A 212 31.76 -9.77 7.29
N ASN A 213 32.19 -9.67 8.55
CA ASN A 213 31.29 -9.51 9.72
C ASN A 213 30.63 -8.14 9.77
N GLU A 214 31.25 -7.09 9.18
CA GLU A 214 30.60 -5.79 8.99
C GLU A 214 29.38 -5.91 8.07
N VAL A 215 29.46 -6.70 7.02
CA VAL A 215 28.33 -6.95 6.11
C VAL A 215 27.30 -7.88 6.81
N ALA A 216 27.76 -8.92 7.50
CA ALA A 216 26.88 -9.78 8.28
C ALA A 216 26.06 -9.00 9.30
N GLY A 217 26.70 -8.06 10.03
CA GLY A 217 26.02 -7.19 10.99
C GLY A 217 25.01 -6.21 10.34
N LYS A 218 25.22 -5.83 9.09
CA LYS A 218 24.23 -5.03 8.33
C LYS A 218 23.05 -5.89 7.89
N ASN A 219 23.29 -7.16 7.59
CA ASN A 219 22.26 -8.13 7.23
C ASN A 219 21.50 -8.69 8.44
N ASN A 220 22.08 -8.62 9.64
CA ASN A 220 21.46 -9.16 10.86
C ASN A 220 20.47 -8.16 11.47
N ARG A 221 19.24 -8.11 10.95
CA ARG A 221 18.26 -7.10 11.32
C ARG A 221 16.81 -7.55 11.06
N VAL A 222 15.88 -6.85 11.69
CA VAL A 222 14.45 -6.93 11.34
C VAL A 222 14.07 -5.70 10.54
N VAL A 223 13.39 -5.91 9.43
CA VAL A 223 12.82 -4.85 8.57
C VAL A 223 11.31 -4.82 8.77
N ILE A 224 10.74 -3.63 8.97
CA ILE A 224 9.31 -3.45 9.19
C ILE A 224 8.69 -2.84 7.96
N PHE A 225 7.66 -3.51 7.42
CA PHE A 225 6.82 -2.97 6.36
C PHE A 225 5.43 -2.70 6.91
N LEU A 226 4.86 -1.57 6.50
CA LEU A 226 3.51 -1.16 6.84
C LEU A 226 2.67 -1.18 5.56
N GLU A 227 1.66 -2.04 5.53
CA GLU A 227 0.71 -2.18 4.43
C GLU A 227 -0.66 -1.63 4.90
N PRO A 228 -1.00 -0.36 4.57
CA PRO A 228 -2.29 0.21 4.93
C PRO A 228 -3.43 -0.57 4.29
N GLN A 229 -4.53 -0.72 5.02
CA GLN A 229 -5.75 -1.30 4.47
C GLN A 229 -6.35 -0.33 3.45
N SER A 230 -6.49 -0.78 2.19
CA SER A 230 -7.23 -0.03 1.17
C SER A 230 -8.70 0.10 1.59
N ARG A 231 -9.20 1.32 1.66
CA ARG A 231 -10.61 1.64 1.91
C ARG A 231 -11.44 1.53 0.65
#